data_7c95fc299f66dd8a10fb31f1fdb9dfb7
#
_entry.id   7c95fc299f66dd8a10fb31f1fdb9dfb7
#
_cell.length_a   1.000
_cell.length_b   1.000
_cell.length_c   1.000
_cell.angle_alpha   90.00
_cell.angle_beta   90.00
_cell.angle_gamma   90.00
#
_symmetry.space_group_name_H-M   'P 1'
#
loop_
_entity.id
_entity.type
_entity.pdbx_description
1 polymer ?
#
loop_
_entity_poly.entity_id
_entity_poly.type
_entity_poly.pdbx_seq_one_letter_code
_entity_poly.pdbx_strand_id
1 'polypeptide(L)'
;MRALTVDVHNSAGRILCCTIFRPGGRKLLAKGHVLSDEDIRLLETEGMQEVWVTELEEGEVGEDETVMAVAQAMCCGAVEIRLAAGGRANLVATEDCCTLIDDELLKQINCTSSVAIATVSNYKFVYAGERVATVKSAPFAVAQAQLEAVLSILNERGAILQARPVRDPGVAVLYSDPVQGERARSLFEPIVRTRLDKYKANLRYSLCCVEEEDQVARALQHLIRTKPTAILVASTTAPAGPEDIVGRATARLGARLERFLAPVEPGNLMMLSYKDEIPIVSAPCCYRSAKLNVLDLILPPILAKYPITGWEIACLGHGGLLN
;
A
#
# COMPACT_ATOMS: atom_id res chain seq x y z
N MET A 1 -19.62 14.84 25.35
CA MET A 1 -19.73 13.51 26.00
C MET A 1 -19.41 13.62 27.48
N ARG A 2 -20.26 13.14 28.33
CA ARG A 2 -20.13 13.21 29.80
C ARG A 2 -20.08 11.77 30.35
N ALA A 3 -18.97 11.41 30.99
CA ALA A 3 -18.85 10.14 31.68
C ALA A 3 -19.43 10.25 33.09
N LEU A 4 -20.25 9.27 33.49
CA LEU A 4 -21.00 9.25 34.74
C LEU A 4 -20.87 7.88 35.41
N THR A 5 -20.77 7.85 36.72
CA THR A 5 -21.00 6.63 37.49
C THR A 5 -22.50 6.60 37.84
N VAL A 6 -23.16 5.52 37.45
CA VAL A 6 -24.60 5.33 37.66
C VAL A 6 -24.87 3.97 38.28
N ASP A 7 -26.00 3.86 38.97
CA ASP A 7 -26.54 2.59 39.42
C ASP A 7 -26.74 1.65 38.19
N VAL A 8 -26.42 0.36 38.35
CA VAL A 8 -26.52 -0.65 37.28
C VAL A 8 -27.91 -0.68 36.66
N HIS A 9 -28.99 -0.56 37.45
CA HIS A 9 -30.37 -0.55 36.94
C HIS A 9 -30.67 0.63 36.02
N ASN A 10 -29.94 1.74 36.15
CA ASN A 10 -30.13 2.96 35.35
C ASN A 10 -29.16 3.06 34.17
N SER A 11 -28.41 1.98 33.85
CA SER A 11 -27.36 2.01 32.86
C SER A 11 -27.74 1.44 31.47
N ALA A 12 -28.95 0.92 31.30
CA ALA A 12 -29.44 0.42 30.02
C ALA A 12 -29.36 1.46 28.90
N GLY A 13 -28.90 1.07 27.72
CA GLY A 13 -28.70 1.92 26.55
C GLY A 13 -27.48 2.85 26.60
N ARG A 14 -26.74 2.88 27.70
CA ARG A 14 -25.53 3.68 27.85
C ARG A 14 -24.29 2.90 27.47
N ILE A 15 -23.23 3.60 27.09
CA ILE A 15 -21.96 3.06 26.65
C ILE A 15 -21.02 2.86 27.84
N LEU A 16 -20.50 1.66 28.02
CA LEU A 16 -19.58 1.31 29.10
C LEU A 16 -18.21 1.96 28.89
N CYS A 17 -17.77 2.80 29.84
CA CYS A 17 -16.50 3.54 29.74
C CYS A 17 -15.25 2.71 30.01
N CYS A 18 -15.36 1.56 30.67
CA CYS A 18 -14.23 0.68 30.98
C CYS A 18 -14.56 -0.79 30.72
N THR A 19 -13.54 -1.60 30.51
CA THR A 19 -13.73 -3.05 30.46
C THR A 19 -13.95 -3.61 31.86
N ILE A 20 -15.00 -4.39 32.05
CA ILE A 20 -15.32 -5.06 33.30
C ILE A 20 -14.75 -6.49 33.24
N PHE A 21 -14.08 -6.88 34.33
CA PHE A 21 -13.51 -8.21 34.48
C PHE A 21 -14.13 -8.91 35.69
N ARG A 22 -14.32 -10.22 35.59
CA ARG A 22 -14.64 -11.10 36.73
C ARG A 22 -13.45 -11.22 37.67
N PRO A 23 -13.67 -11.59 38.94
CA PRO A 23 -12.62 -12.08 39.80
C PRO A 23 -11.86 -13.24 39.07
N GLY A 24 -10.52 -13.14 38.98
CA GLY A 24 -9.71 -14.07 38.20
C GLY A 24 -9.33 -13.59 36.78
N GLY A 25 -9.72 -12.35 36.38
CA GLY A 25 -9.21 -11.67 35.20
C GLY A 25 -9.91 -12.00 33.86
N ARG A 26 -10.97 -12.84 33.90
CA ARG A 26 -11.77 -13.10 32.70
C ARG A 26 -12.66 -11.87 32.37
N LYS A 27 -12.56 -11.39 31.14
CA LYS A 27 -13.38 -10.27 30.68
C LYS A 27 -14.86 -10.64 30.71
N LEU A 28 -15.68 -9.77 31.31
CA LEU A 28 -17.14 -9.84 31.35
C LEU A 28 -17.75 -9.01 30.23
N LEU A 29 -17.55 -7.70 30.25
CA LEU A 29 -18.01 -6.75 29.24
C LEU A 29 -16.87 -5.85 28.79
N ALA A 30 -16.86 -5.48 27.52
CA ALA A 30 -15.81 -4.65 26.96
C ALA A 30 -16.13 -3.15 27.08
N LYS A 31 -15.12 -2.31 27.20
CA LYS A 31 -15.22 -0.88 26.98
C LYS A 31 -15.88 -0.60 25.62
N GLY A 32 -16.79 0.39 25.56
CA GLY A 32 -17.51 0.75 24.34
C GLY A 32 -18.79 -0.09 24.09
N HIS A 33 -19.06 -1.09 24.94
CA HIS A 33 -20.27 -1.89 24.82
C HIS A 33 -21.50 -1.08 25.25
N VAL A 34 -22.55 -1.08 24.42
CA VAL A 34 -23.85 -0.50 24.79
C VAL A 34 -24.60 -1.50 25.67
N LEU A 35 -24.89 -1.12 26.88
CA LEU A 35 -25.49 -2.01 27.86
C LEU A 35 -26.96 -2.33 27.52
N SER A 36 -27.27 -3.61 27.38
CA SER A 36 -28.62 -4.15 27.21
C SER A 36 -29.24 -4.52 28.56
N ASP A 37 -30.55 -4.78 28.59
CA ASP A 37 -31.22 -5.30 29.78
C ASP A 37 -30.64 -6.66 30.24
N GLU A 38 -30.08 -7.47 29.32
CA GLU A 38 -29.42 -8.74 29.66
C GLU A 38 -28.09 -8.47 30.35
N ASP A 39 -27.34 -7.45 29.91
CA ASP A 39 -26.08 -7.04 30.52
C ASP A 39 -26.32 -6.51 31.93
N ILE A 40 -27.42 -5.77 32.14
CA ILE A 40 -27.80 -5.29 33.47
C ILE A 40 -27.99 -6.47 34.46
N ARG A 41 -28.80 -7.46 34.07
CA ARG A 41 -29.00 -8.67 34.88
C ARG A 41 -27.69 -9.45 35.13
N LEU A 42 -26.82 -9.47 34.12
CA LEU A 42 -25.50 -10.10 34.27
C LEU A 42 -24.64 -9.36 35.30
N LEU A 43 -24.59 -8.02 35.23
CA LEU A 43 -23.83 -7.18 36.16
C LEU A 43 -24.36 -7.31 37.60
N GLU A 44 -25.70 -7.35 37.78
CA GLU A 44 -26.33 -7.62 39.06
C GLU A 44 -25.94 -8.99 39.62
N THR A 45 -25.95 -10.03 38.79
CA THR A 45 -25.56 -11.38 39.21
C THR A 45 -24.09 -11.44 39.64
N GLU A 46 -23.24 -10.62 39.07
CA GLU A 46 -21.83 -10.46 39.44
C GLU A 46 -21.65 -9.53 40.66
N GLY A 47 -22.75 -9.03 41.24
CA GLY A 47 -22.74 -8.23 42.48
C GLY A 47 -22.35 -6.75 42.28
N MET A 48 -22.36 -6.26 41.04
CA MET A 48 -22.05 -4.86 40.75
C MET A 48 -23.25 -3.96 41.07
N GLN A 49 -23.02 -2.89 41.78
CA GLN A 49 -24.04 -1.87 42.12
C GLN A 49 -23.96 -0.65 41.21
N GLU A 50 -22.76 -0.29 40.80
CA GLU A 50 -22.52 0.90 39.98
C GLU A 50 -21.62 0.55 38.77
N VAL A 51 -21.82 1.30 37.69
CA VAL A 51 -20.98 1.20 36.47
C VAL A 51 -20.62 2.58 35.95
N TRP A 52 -19.44 2.66 35.34
CA TRP A 52 -18.96 3.89 34.70
C TRP A 52 -19.36 3.88 33.26
N VAL A 53 -20.27 4.77 32.87
CA VAL A 53 -20.91 4.83 31.54
C VAL A 53 -20.88 6.23 30.97
N THR A 54 -21.17 6.34 29.69
CA THR A 54 -21.42 7.59 28.98
C THR A 54 -22.62 7.45 28.05
N GLU A 55 -23.12 8.56 27.57
CA GLU A 55 -24.12 8.66 26.51
C GLU A 55 -23.70 9.75 25.55
N LEU A 56 -24.14 9.64 24.29
CA LEU A 56 -23.90 10.68 23.28
C LEU A 56 -24.74 11.92 23.67
N GLU A 57 -24.12 13.09 23.57
CA GLU A 57 -24.79 14.37 23.68
C GLU A 57 -25.27 14.86 22.30
N GLU A 58 -26.14 15.83 22.27
CA GLU A 58 -26.58 16.45 21.02
C GLU A 58 -25.40 17.01 20.25
N GLY A 59 -25.32 16.72 18.93
CA GLY A 59 -24.20 17.12 18.07
C GLY A 59 -22.94 16.23 18.17
N GLU A 60 -23.06 15.06 18.77
CA GLU A 60 -22.01 14.03 18.78
C GLU A 60 -22.37 12.84 17.90
N VAL A 61 -21.35 12.26 17.24
CA VAL A 61 -21.45 11.07 16.39
C VAL A 61 -20.67 9.93 17.06
N GLY A 62 -21.27 8.75 17.10
CA GLY A 62 -20.65 7.57 17.73
C GLY A 62 -19.37 7.12 17.03
N GLU A 63 -18.49 6.45 17.78
CA GLU A 63 -17.18 6.04 17.29
C GLU A 63 -17.25 5.10 16.07
N ASP A 64 -18.21 4.18 16.03
CA ASP A 64 -18.35 3.21 14.93
C ASP A 64 -18.86 3.89 13.66
N GLU A 65 -19.82 4.80 13.77
CA GLU A 65 -20.33 5.60 12.65
C GLU A 65 -19.23 6.52 12.09
N THR A 66 -18.48 7.16 12.98
CA THR A 66 -17.33 8.03 12.63
C THR A 66 -16.31 7.28 11.79
N VAL A 67 -15.83 6.10 12.28
CA VAL A 67 -14.79 5.36 11.53
C VAL A 67 -15.29 4.79 10.22
N MET A 68 -16.57 4.42 10.12
CA MET A 68 -17.17 3.95 8.87
C MET A 68 -17.25 5.08 7.85
N ALA A 69 -17.73 6.27 8.23
CA ALA A 69 -17.81 7.43 7.35
C ALA A 69 -16.43 7.83 6.82
N VAL A 70 -15.43 7.92 7.70
CA VAL A 70 -14.06 8.27 7.31
C VAL A 70 -13.45 7.17 6.44
N ALA A 71 -13.61 5.88 6.79
CA ALA A 71 -13.07 4.76 6.02
C ALA A 71 -13.65 4.72 4.59
N GLN A 72 -14.94 5.01 4.43
CA GLN A 72 -15.60 5.08 3.12
C GLN A 72 -15.07 6.24 2.27
N ALA A 73 -14.87 7.42 2.87
CA ALA A 73 -14.40 8.59 2.16
C ALA A 73 -12.91 8.53 1.79
N MET A 74 -12.07 7.84 2.59
CA MET A 74 -10.63 7.86 2.46
C MET A 74 -10.04 6.82 1.48
N CYS A 75 -10.82 5.88 0.97
CA CYS A 75 -10.27 4.80 0.14
C CYS A 75 -11.04 4.55 -1.14
N CYS A 76 -10.34 4.03 -2.15
CA CYS A 76 -10.93 3.54 -3.38
C CYS A 76 -10.17 2.33 -3.94
N GLY A 77 -10.83 1.61 -4.87
CA GLY A 77 -10.26 0.45 -5.54
C GLY A 77 -10.56 -0.87 -4.81
N ALA A 78 -9.59 -1.79 -4.81
CA ALA A 78 -9.76 -3.16 -4.32
C ALA A 78 -9.68 -3.24 -2.78
N VAL A 79 -10.62 -2.61 -2.09
CA VAL A 79 -10.65 -2.55 -0.62
C VAL A 79 -12.07 -2.80 -0.11
N GLU A 80 -12.18 -3.58 0.94
CA GLU A 80 -13.39 -3.69 1.77
C GLU A 80 -13.15 -3.14 3.17
N ILE A 81 -14.21 -2.65 3.80
CA ILE A 81 -14.15 -2.10 5.15
C ILE A 81 -14.76 -3.10 6.12
N ARG A 82 -14.01 -3.46 7.15
CA ARG A 82 -14.45 -4.35 8.22
C ARG A 82 -14.46 -3.59 9.55
N LEU A 83 -15.65 -3.36 10.08
CA LEU A 83 -15.79 -2.76 11.41
C LEU A 83 -15.29 -3.73 12.47
N ALA A 84 -14.58 -3.22 13.46
CA ALA A 84 -14.11 -3.94 14.62
C ALA A 84 -14.51 -3.17 15.90
N ALA A 85 -14.67 -3.88 16.99
CA ALA A 85 -15.10 -3.30 18.25
C ALA A 85 -14.25 -2.11 18.70
N GLY A 86 -14.91 -1.14 19.33
CA GLY A 86 -14.30 0.02 19.96
C GLY A 86 -13.85 1.08 18.97
N GLY A 87 -14.72 1.47 18.02
CA GLY A 87 -14.48 2.57 17.10
C GLY A 87 -13.30 2.33 16.17
N ARG A 88 -13.22 1.17 15.55
CA ARG A 88 -12.16 0.80 14.62
C ARG A 88 -12.73 0.24 13.32
N ALA A 89 -12.30 0.77 12.19
CA ALA A 89 -12.52 0.20 10.88
C ALA A 89 -11.18 -0.28 10.29
N ASN A 90 -11.12 -1.54 9.87
CA ASN A 90 -9.97 -2.10 9.15
C ASN A 90 -10.31 -2.13 7.66
N LEU A 91 -9.39 -1.63 6.85
CA LEU A 91 -9.46 -1.68 5.40
C LEU A 91 -8.62 -2.87 4.93
N VAL A 92 -9.23 -3.77 4.19
CA VAL A 92 -8.65 -5.06 3.80
C VAL A 92 -8.67 -5.19 2.28
N ALA A 93 -7.57 -5.60 1.68
CA ALA A 93 -7.48 -5.83 0.24
C ALA A 93 -8.41 -6.97 -0.19
N THR A 94 -9.24 -6.75 -1.21
CA THR A 94 -10.15 -7.77 -1.76
C THR A 94 -9.48 -8.64 -2.82
N GLU A 95 -8.40 -8.16 -3.43
CA GLU A 95 -7.58 -8.87 -4.40
C GLU A 95 -6.12 -8.40 -4.30
N ASP A 96 -5.20 -9.13 -4.95
CA ASP A 96 -3.79 -8.73 -5.01
C ASP A 96 -3.69 -7.35 -5.67
N CYS A 97 -3.08 -6.39 -4.98
CA CYS A 97 -3.07 -5.00 -5.41
C CYS A 97 -1.78 -4.27 -5.02
N CYS A 98 -1.58 -3.11 -5.60
CA CYS A 98 -0.58 -2.15 -5.17
C CYS A 98 -1.27 -0.92 -4.60
N THR A 99 -0.77 -0.42 -3.46
CA THR A 99 -1.33 0.76 -2.78
C THR A 99 -0.62 2.03 -3.20
N LEU A 100 -1.39 3.11 -3.40
CA LEU A 100 -0.92 4.48 -3.50
C LEU A 100 -1.50 5.27 -2.33
N ILE A 101 -0.64 5.95 -1.59
CA ILE A 101 -1.02 6.73 -0.39
C ILE A 101 -0.71 8.21 -0.64
N ASP A 102 -1.70 9.08 -0.46
CA ASP A 102 -1.48 10.53 -0.32
C ASP A 102 -1.06 10.82 1.13
N ASP A 103 0.25 10.86 1.36
CA ASP A 103 0.83 11.01 2.70
C ASP A 103 0.65 12.44 3.25
N GLU A 104 0.55 13.45 2.41
CA GLU A 104 0.25 14.82 2.84
C GLU A 104 -1.20 14.95 3.33
N LEU A 105 -2.15 14.37 2.58
CA LEU A 105 -3.54 14.32 3.01
C LEU A 105 -3.71 13.47 4.28
N LEU A 106 -3.00 12.33 4.38
CA LEU A 106 -2.97 11.48 5.57
C LEU A 106 -2.50 12.27 6.80
N LYS A 107 -1.41 13.04 6.68
CA LYS A 107 -0.89 13.90 7.76
C LYS A 107 -1.92 14.96 8.14
N GLN A 108 -2.53 15.63 7.17
CA GLN A 108 -3.55 16.65 7.40
C GLN A 108 -4.71 16.11 8.22
N ILE A 109 -5.26 14.94 7.84
CA ILE A 109 -6.36 14.31 8.58
C ILE A 109 -5.92 13.88 9.98
N ASN A 110 -4.75 13.25 10.12
CA ASN A 110 -4.25 12.84 11.43
C ASN A 110 -3.96 14.01 12.38
N CYS A 111 -3.77 15.22 11.87
CA CYS A 111 -3.64 16.43 12.68
C CYS A 111 -4.96 16.92 13.27
N THR A 112 -6.12 16.44 12.80
CA THR A 112 -7.44 16.88 13.32
C THR A 112 -7.75 16.33 14.71
N SER A 113 -7.03 15.30 15.17
CA SER A 113 -7.21 14.61 16.47
C SER A 113 -8.56 13.92 16.68
N SER A 114 -9.47 13.96 15.71
CA SER A 114 -10.78 13.29 15.78
C SER A 114 -10.66 11.80 15.46
N VAL A 115 -9.77 11.49 14.52
CA VAL A 115 -9.47 10.14 14.06
C VAL A 115 -7.97 9.94 13.93
N ALA A 116 -7.54 8.69 14.05
CA ALA A 116 -6.17 8.27 13.77
C ALA A 116 -6.20 7.23 12.64
N ILE A 117 -5.48 7.50 11.56
CA ILE A 117 -5.40 6.63 10.39
C ILE A 117 -3.96 6.13 10.26
N ALA A 118 -3.81 4.81 10.23
CA ALA A 118 -2.54 4.14 9.93
C ALA A 118 -2.69 3.34 8.64
N THR A 119 -1.70 3.44 7.74
CA THR A 119 -1.68 2.76 6.45
C THR A 119 -0.44 1.91 6.29
N VAL A 120 -0.43 1.01 5.32
CA VAL A 120 0.80 0.42 4.78
C VAL A 120 1.64 1.51 4.09
N SER A 121 2.90 1.22 3.78
CA SER A 121 3.75 2.13 3.01
C SER A 121 3.22 2.35 1.59
N ASN A 122 3.58 3.49 1.01
CA ASN A 122 3.26 3.81 -0.39
C ASN A 122 3.88 2.77 -1.34
N TYR A 123 3.20 2.49 -2.45
CA TYR A 123 3.58 1.51 -3.48
C TYR A 123 3.83 0.08 -2.96
N LYS A 124 3.26 -0.27 -1.83
CA LYS A 124 3.36 -1.64 -1.32
C LYS A 124 2.48 -2.60 -2.14
N PHE A 125 3.06 -3.74 -2.54
CA PHE A 125 2.27 -4.88 -3.00
C PHE A 125 1.62 -5.56 -1.82
N VAL A 126 0.33 -5.82 -1.92
CA VAL A 126 -0.51 -6.38 -0.86
C VAL A 126 -1.30 -7.54 -1.44
N TYR A 127 -1.34 -8.65 -0.72
CA TYR A 127 -2.13 -9.81 -1.11
C TYR A 127 -3.58 -9.69 -0.66
N ALA A 128 -4.48 -10.36 -1.37
CA ALA A 128 -5.87 -10.45 -0.97
C ALA A 128 -6.02 -10.93 0.48
N GLY A 129 -6.88 -10.27 1.24
CA GLY A 129 -7.09 -10.52 2.67
C GLY A 129 -6.14 -9.79 3.61
N GLU A 130 -5.07 -9.15 3.13
CA GLU A 130 -4.18 -8.34 3.98
C GLU A 130 -4.81 -6.99 4.30
N ARG A 131 -4.51 -6.51 5.52
CA ARG A 131 -4.96 -5.20 5.98
C ARG A 131 -4.06 -4.10 5.41
N VAL A 132 -4.68 -3.11 4.74
CA VAL A 132 -3.99 -1.98 4.10
C VAL A 132 -4.05 -0.70 4.92
N ALA A 133 -5.09 -0.54 5.73
CA ALA A 133 -5.21 0.59 6.65
C ALA A 133 -6.09 0.25 7.85
N THR A 134 -6.02 1.10 8.88
CA THR A 134 -6.93 1.09 10.01
C THR A 134 -7.30 2.52 10.35
N VAL A 135 -8.59 2.77 10.52
CA VAL A 135 -9.14 4.02 11.04
C VAL A 135 -9.57 3.78 12.47
N LYS A 136 -9.18 4.64 13.39
CA LYS A 136 -9.57 4.63 14.80
C LYS A 136 -10.11 6.00 15.17
N SER A 137 -11.27 6.05 15.78
CA SER A 137 -11.87 7.28 16.31
C SER A 137 -11.41 7.57 17.74
N ALA A 138 -11.57 8.81 18.17
CA ALA A 138 -11.56 9.13 19.58
C ALA A 138 -12.60 8.28 20.33
N PRO A 139 -12.37 7.89 21.60
CA PRO A 139 -13.27 6.98 22.31
C PRO A 139 -14.69 7.54 22.44
N PHE A 140 -15.64 6.67 22.14
CA PHE A 140 -17.08 6.73 22.26
C PHE A 140 -17.77 7.69 21.29
N ALA A 141 -17.31 8.93 21.13
CA ALA A 141 -17.93 9.91 20.24
C ALA A 141 -16.95 10.97 19.75
N VAL A 142 -17.29 11.57 18.61
CA VAL A 142 -16.63 12.74 18.01
C VAL A 142 -17.69 13.81 17.77
N ALA A 143 -17.35 15.08 17.98
CA ALA A 143 -18.27 16.17 17.64
C ALA A 143 -18.60 16.12 16.13
N GLN A 144 -19.88 16.25 15.79
CA GLN A 144 -20.35 16.20 14.39
C GLN A 144 -19.61 17.19 13.49
N ALA A 145 -19.37 18.41 13.97
CA ALA A 145 -18.62 19.41 13.22
C ALA A 145 -17.18 19.00 12.91
N GLN A 146 -16.54 18.20 13.78
CA GLN A 146 -15.19 17.68 13.53
C GLN A 146 -15.22 16.57 12.47
N LEU A 147 -16.20 15.68 12.50
CA LEU A 147 -16.39 14.67 11.46
C LEU A 147 -16.68 15.33 10.11
N GLU A 148 -17.57 16.30 10.07
CA GLU A 148 -17.91 17.05 8.86
C GLU A 148 -16.67 17.74 8.27
N ALA A 149 -15.82 18.34 9.10
CA ALA A 149 -14.57 18.96 8.65
C ALA A 149 -13.61 17.94 8.01
N VAL A 150 -13.46 16.75 8.61
CA VAL A 150 -12.66 15.64 8.04
C VAL A 150 -13.23 15.18 6.71
N LEU A 151 -14.53 14.95 6.63
CA LEU A 151 -15.22 14.51 5.42
C LEU A 151 -15.15 15.57 4.30
N SER A 152 -15.26 16.86 4.63
CA SER A 152 -15.10 17.96 3.67
C SER A 152 -13.70 17.91 3.02
N ILE A 153 -12.65 17.79 3.81
CA ILE A 153 -11.27 17.68 3.31
C ILE A 153 -11.12 16.46 2.39
N LEU A 154 -11.65 15.31 2.78
CA LEU A 154 -11.59 14.08 1.97
C LEU A 154 -12.38 14.22 0.66
N ASN A 155 -13.55 14.84 0.69
CA ASN A 155 -14.37 15.07 -0.49
C ASN A 155 -13.72 16.05 -1.49
N GLU A 156 -13.02 17.05 -0.99
CA GLU A 156 -12.32 18.04 -1.82
C GLU A 156 -11.02 17.50 -2.41
N ARG A 157 -10.24 16.75 -1.64
CA ARG A 157 -8.90 16.28 -1.98
C ARG A 157 -8.89 14.89 -2.60
N GLY A 158 -9.92 14.09 -2.33
CA GLY A 158 -10.03 12.70 -2.79
C GLY A 158 -9.54 11.67 -1.77
N ALA A 159 -9.37 10.45 -2.25
CA ALA A 159 -9.01 9.32 -1.39
C ALA A 159 -7.53 9.38 -0.93
N ILE A 160 -7.31 9.14 0.36
CA ILE A 160 -5.96 8.96 0.93
C ILE A 160 -5.31 7.68 0.39
N LEU A 161 -6.10 6.60 0.29
CA LEU A 161 -5.63 5.28 -0.12
C LEU A 161 -6.32 4.84 -1.40
N GLN A 162 -5.52 4.54 -2.42
CA GLN A 162 -5.95 3.88 -3.64
C GLN A 162 -5.33 2.49 -3.68
N ALA A 163 -6.14 1.44 -3.83
CA ALA A 163 -5.67 0.07 -4.00
C ALA A 163 -5.98 -0.37 -5.44
N ARG A 164 -4.96 -0.36 -6.30
CA ARG A 164 -5.12 -0.73 -7.70
C ARG A 164 -4.79 -2.21 -7.90
N PRO A 165 -5.72 -3.01 -8.41
CA PRO A 165 -5.51 -4.43 -8.66
C PRO A 165 -4.33 -4.73 -9.59
N VAL A 166 -3.58 -5.79 -9.29
CA VAL A 166 -2.55 -6.37 -10.16
C VAL A 166 -3.12 -7.63 -10.77
N ARG A 167 -3.67 -7.51 -11.98
CA ARG A 167 -4.36 -8.60 -12.67
C ARG A 167 -3.54 -9.10 -13.84
N ASP A 168 -2.93 -10.29 -13.69
CA ASP A 168 -2.19 -11.02 -14.73
C ASP A 168 -1.18 -10.15 -15.52
N PRO A 169 -0.29 -9.41 -14.85
CA PRO A 169 0.66 -8.56 -15.54
C PRO A 169 1.71 -9.39 -16.27
N GLY A 170 1.79 -9.19 -17.59
CA GLY A 170 2.76 -9.86 -18.44
C GLY A 170 4.04 -9.05 -18.55
N VAL A 171 5.15 -9.57 -18.06
CA VAL A 171 6.48 -8.94 -18.16
C VAL A 171 7.29 -9.58 -19.28
N ALA A 172 7.99 -8.74 -20.04
CA ALA A 172 9.01 -9.20 -21.00
C ALA A 172 10.41 -8.92 -20.44
N VAL A 173 11.37 -9.77 -20.75
CA VAL A 173 12.75 -9.62 -20.29
C VAL A 173 13.73 -9.73 -21.46
N LEU A 174 14.62 -8.76 -21.54
CA LEU A 174 15.78 -8.81 -22.41
C LEU A 174 17.02 -9.15 -21.56
N TYR A 175 17.66 -10.26 -21.88
CA TYR A 175 18.94 -10.64 -21.30
C TYR A 175 20.06 -10.21 -22.26
N SER A 176 21.00 -9.39 -21.79
CA SER A 176 22.14 -8.94 -22.60
C SER A 176 23.47 -9.15 -21.89
N ASP A 177 24.48 -9.45 -22.65
CA ASP A 177 25.84 -9.70 -22.18
C ASP A 177 26.83 -9.35 -23.29
N PRO A 178 27.98 -8.73 -23.01
CA PRO A 178 28.95 -8.33 -24.03
C PRO A 178 29.50 -9.49 -24.87
N VAL A 179 29.43 -10.73 -24.36
CA VAL A 179 29.96 -11.91 -25.04
C VAL A 179 28.84 -12.78 -25.60
N GLN A 180 27.87 -13.11 -24.76
CA GLN A 180 26.81 -14.06 -25.14
C GLN A 180 25.55 -13.86 -24.29
N GLY A 181 24.43 -13.49 -24.89
CA GLY A 181 23.17 -13.22 -24.19
C GLY A 181 22.64 -14.37 -23.34
N GLU A 182 22.86 -15.63 -23.70
CA GLU A 182 22.45 -16.79 -22.90
C GLU A 182 23.18 -16.88 -21.56
N ARG A 183 24.38 -16.32 -21.46
CA ARG A 183 25.07 -16.18 -20.16
C ARG A 183 24.29 -15.27 -19.21
N ALA A 184 23.77 -14.15 -19.70
CA ALA A 184 22.92 -13.26 -18.90
C ALA A 184 21.64 -13.99 -18.47
N ARG A 185 20.97 -14.71 -19.39
CA ARG A 185 19.78 -15.50 -19.05
C ARG A 185 20.06 -16.47 -17.90
N SER A 186 21.11 -17.28 -18.03
CA SER A 186 21.46 -18.28 -17.00
C SER A 186 21.68 -17.65 -15.61
N LEU A 187 22.23 -16.42 -15.57
CA LEU A 187 22.52 -15.72 -14.32
C LEU A 187 21.29 -15.06 -13.71
N PHE A 188 20.40 -14.49 -14.53
CA PHE A 188 19.32 -13.62 -14.05
C PHE A 188 17.95 -14.31 -14.03
N GLU A 189 17.63 -15.21 -14.95
CA GLU A 189 16.27 -15.73 -15.09
C GLU A 189 15.73 -16.41 -13.83
N PRO A 190 16.48 -17.20 -13.06
CA PRO A 190 15.97 -17.80 -11.83
C PRO A 190 15.49 -16.74 -10.83
N ILE A 191 16.26 -15.68 -10.66
CA ILE A 191 15.91 -14.57 -9.75
C ILE A 191 14.78 -13.72 -10.29
N VAL A 192 14.75 -13.47 -11.60
CA VAL A 192 13.64 -12.79 -12.30
C VAL A 192 12.33 -13.52 -12.01
N ARG A 193 12.29 -14.83 -12.24
CA ARG A 193 11.08 -15.64 -12.01
C ARG A 193 10.64 -15.57 -10.56
N THR A 194 11.53 -15.79 -9.60
CA THR A 194 11.22 -15.69 -8.17
C THR A 194 10.64 -14.32 -7.81
N ARG A 195 11.20 -13.24 -8.38
CA ARG A 195 10.71 -11.87 -8.09
C ARG A 195 9.36 -11.61 -8.76
N LEU A 196 9.15 -12.07 -9.99
CA LEU A 196 7.85 -11.95 -10.67
C LEU A 196 6.77 -12.76 -9.96
N ASP A 197 7.07 -13.99 -9.52
CA ASP A 197 6.14 -14.84 -8.75
C ASP A 197 5.71 -14.16 -7.45
N LYS A 198 6.64 -13.50 -6.74
CA LYS A 198 6.33 -12.68 -5.55
C LYS A 198 5.25 -11.64 -5.82
N TYR A 199 5.23 -11.04 -7.00
CA TYR A 199 4.27 -10.00 -7.39
C TYR A 199 3.16 -10.51 -8.31
N LYS A 200 2.95 -11.82 -8.40
CA LYS A 200 1.93 -12.46 -9.24
C LYS A 200 2.02 -12.02 -10.71
N ALA A 201 3.24 -11.76 -11.19
CA ALA A 201 3.53 -11.38 -12.56
C ALA A 201 4.06 -12.56 -13.37
N ASN A 202 3.70 -12.60 -14.64
CA ASN A 202 4.10 -13.67 -15.56
C ASN A 202 5.24 -13.24 -16.48
N LEU A 203 6.32 -14.03 -16.55
CA LEU A 203 7.32 -13.89 -17.60
C LEU A 203 6.72 -14.42 -18.91
N ARG A 204 6.18 -13.51 -19.74
CA ARG A 204 5.52 -13.90 -21.01
C ARG A 204 6.48 -14.05 -22.17
N TYR A 205 7.50 -13.19 -22.24
CA TYR A 205 8.48 -13.19 -23.33
C TYR A 205 9.87 -12.97 -22.80
N SER A 206 10.84 -13.63 -23.36
CA SER A 206 12.24 -13.33 -23.11
C SER A 206 13.08 -13.48 -24.38
N LEU A 207 14.05 -12.60 -24.50
CA LEU A 207 15.02 -12.62 -25.58
C LEU A 207 16.42 -12.51 -25.00
N CYS A 208 17.40 -13.03 -25.75
CA CYS A 208 18.80 -12.87 -25.46
C CYS A 208 19.51 -12.18 -26.65
N CYS A 209 20.46 -11.32 -26.35
CA CYS A 209 21.32 -10.74 -27.37
C CYS A 209 22.72 -10.46 -26.84
N VAL A 210 23.68 -10.28 -27.76
CA VAL A 210 24.93 -9.63 -27.41
C VAL A 210 24.66 -8.16 -27.13
N GLU A 211 25.38 -7.59 -26.16
CA GLU A 211 25.20 -6.20 -25.75
C GLU A 211 25.87 -5.24 -26.75
N GLU A 212 25.27 -5.18 -27.94
CA GLU A 212 25.57 -4.22 -28.99
C GLU A 212 24.32 -3.40 -29.29
N GLU A 213 24.47 -2.10 -29.51
CA GLU A 213 23.37 -1.17 -29.67
C GLU A 213 22.29 -1.62 -30.64
N ASP A 214 22.71 -2.11 -31.84
CA ASP A 214 21.79 -2.59 -32.87
C ASP A 214 21.02 -3.86 -32.46
N GLN A 215 21.69 -4.78 -31.75
CA GLN A 215 21.05 -6.02 -31.30
C GLN A 215 20.07 -5.74 -30.16
N VAL A 216 20.47 -4.92 -29.19
CA VAL A 216 19.61 -4.47 -28.08
C VAL A 216 18.38 -3.71 -28.60
N ALA A 217 18.58 -2.78 -29.57
CA ALA A 217 17.46 -2.02 -30.15
C ALA A 217 16.47 -2.95 -30.88
N ARG A 218 16.94 -3.89 -31.70
CA ARG A 218 16.07 -4.87 -32.40
C ARG A 218 15.30 -5.75 -31.42
N ALA A 219 15.97 -6.25 -30.38
CA ALA A 219 15.35 -7.09 -29.39
C ALA A 219 14.27 -6.32 -28.59
N LEU A 220 14.56 -5.09 -28.13
CA LEU A 220 13.58 -4.22 -27.47
C LEU A 220 12.40 -3.91 -28.39
N GLN A 221 12.64 -3.58 -29.66
CA GLN A 221 11.56 -3.34 -30.63
C GLN A 221 10.64 -4.55 -30.78
N HIS A 222 11.19 -5.76 -30.76
CA HIS A 222 10.40 -6.99 -30.83
C HIS A 222 9.54 -7.13 -29.54
N LEU A 223 10.13 -6.95 -28.35
CA LEU A 223 9.42 -7.06 -27.09
C LEU A 223 8.33 -5.99 -26.95
N ILE A 224 8.57 -4.74 -27.38
CA ILE A 224 7.57 -3.66 -27.37
C ILE A 224 6.32 -4.05 -28.17
N ARG A 225 6.48 -4.72 -29.32
CA ARG A 225 5.36 -5.17 -30.17
C ARG A 225 4.46 -6.20 -29.48
N THR A 226 4.95 -6.92 -28.48
CA THR A 226 4.14 -7.86 -27.69
C THR A 226 3.26 -7.16 -26.64
N LYS A 227 3.37 -5.84 -26.49
CA LYS A 227 2.63 -5.00 -25.56
C LYS A 227 2.63 -5.53 -24.11
N PRO A 228 3.81 -5.77 -23.53
CA PRO A 228 3.90 -6.23 -22.17
C PRO A 228 3.52 -5.12 -21.18
N THR A 229 3.19 -5.49 -19.94
CA THR A 229 3.01 -4.52 -18.85
C THR A 229 4.30 -3.78 -18.52
N ALA A 230 5.44 -4.46 -18.64
CA ALA A 230 6.78 -3.88 -18.47
C ALA A 230 7.83 -4.67 -19.24
N ILE A 231 8.95 -4.02 -19.57
CA ILE A 231 10.15 -4.68 -20.08
C ILE A 231 11.27 -4.50 -19.06
N LEU A 232 11.89 -5.60 -18.65
CA LEU A 232 13.11 -5.58 -17.84
C LEU A 232 14.30 -5.86 -18.75
N VAL A 233 15.35 -5.05 -18.65
CA VAL A 233 16.65 -5.31 -19.31
C VAL A 233 17.61 -5.78 -18.22
N ALA A 234 17.94 -7.05 -18.25
CA ALA A 234 18.88 -7.69 -17.33
C ALA A 234 20.23 -7.88 -18.04
N SER A 235 21.12 -6.92 -17.84
CA SER A 235 22.46 -6.94 -18.40
C SER A 235 23.50 -7.38 -17.36
N THR A 236 24.53 -8.08 -17.81
CA THR A 236 25.70 -8.39 -16.96
C THR A 236 26.58 -7.17 -16.71
N THR A 237 26.42 -6.12 -17.50
CA THR A 237 26.98 -4.79 -17.25
C THR A 237 25.95 -3.93 -16.51
N ALA A 238 26.38 -3.16 -15.51
CA ALA A 238 25.48 -2.21 -14.86
C ALA A 238 25.28 -0.98 -15.78
N PRO A 239 24.09 -0.37 -15.78
CA PRO A 239 23.90 0.91 -16.47
C PRO A 239 24.93 1.94 -16.02
N ALA A 240 25.67 2.49 -16.95
CA ALA A 240 26.67 3.53 -16.69
C ALA A 240 26.12 4.94 -16.94
N GLY A 241 24.98 5.03 -17.63
CA GLY A 241 24.32 6.29 -17.94
C GLY A 241 23.41 6.18 -19.16
N PRO A 242 22.72 7.27 -19.50
CA PRO A 242 21.84 7.29 -20.67
C PRO A 242 22.60 7.06 -22.00
N GLU A 243 23.88 7.33 -22.01
CA GLU A 243 24.77 7.18 -23.19
C GLU A 243 25.43 5.81 -23.28
N ASP A 244 25.10 4.87 -22.41
CA ASP A 244 25.57 3.50 -22.56
C ASP A 244 24.81 2.75 -23.68
N ILE A 245 25.21 1.52 -23.98
CA ILE A 245 24.64 0.72 -25.07
C ILE A 245 23.12 0.58 -24.92
N VAL A 246 22.63 0.27 -23.72
CA VAL A 246 21.19 0.09 -23.46
C VAL A 246 20.46 1.42 -23.54
N GLY A 247 21.04 2.48 -22.98
CA GLY A 247 20.49 3.83 -23.02
C GLY A 247 20.32 4.35 -24.46
N ARG A 248 21.39 4.26 -25.29
CA ARG A 248 21.33 4.66 -26.70
C ARG A 248 20.37 3.81 -27.51
N ALA A 249 20.37 2.48 -27.31
CA ALA A 249 19.42 1.59 -27.97
C ALA A 249 17.96 1.94 -27.64
N THR A 250 17.69 2.27 -26.40
CA THR A 250 16.35 2.70 -25.92
C THR A 250 15.96 4.06 -26.53
N ALA A 251 16.87 5.03 -26.51
CA ALA A 251 16.65 6.35 -27.11
C ALA A 251 16.39 6.29 -28.62
N ARG A 252 17.12 5.42 -29.33
CA ARG A 252 16.94 5.17 -30.78
C ARG A 252 15.55 4.67 -31.15
N LEU A 253 14.87 3.99 -30.24
CA LEU A 253 13.47 3.55 -30.41
C LEU A 253 12.46 4.68 -30.12
N GLY A 254 12.94 5.88 -29.78
CA GLY A 254 12.12 7.01 -29.40
C GLY A 254 11.46 6.83 -28.02
N ALA A 255 12.07 6.03 -27.16
CA ALA A 255 11.64 5.96 -25.77
C ALA A 255 12.15 7.19 -25.00
N ARG A 256 11.29 7.75 -24.16
CA ARG A 256 11.62 8.88 -23.31
C ARG A 256 12.30 8.37 -22.04
N LEU A 257 13.52 8.88 -21.80
CA LEU A 257 14.18 8.63 -20.52
C LEU A 257 13.39 9.36 -19.41
N GLU A 258 12.97 8.62 -18.42
CA GLU A 258 12.29 9.15 -17.23
C GLU A 258 13.28 9.45 -16.12
N ARG A 259 14.14 8.50 -15.81
CA ARG A 259 15.13 8.63 -14.74
C ARG A 259 16.33 7.71 -14.94
N PHE A 260 17.51 8.25 -14.72
CA PHE A 260 18.71 7.50 -14.41
C PHE A 260 19.13 7.79 -12.97
N LEU A 261 19.62 6.78 -12.27
CA LEU A 261 19.90 6.73 -10.83
C LEU A 261 18.63 6.81 -9.95
N ALA A 262 18.57 5.88 -9.02
CA ALA A 262 17.61 5.90 -7.92
C ALA A 262 18.36 6.08 -6.59
N PRO A 263 17.85 6.87 -5.64
CA PRO A 263 18.45 7.04 -4.33
C PRO A 263 18.11 5.84 -3.42
N VAL A 264 18.43 4.64 -3.87
CA VAL A 264 18.13 3.36 -3.21
C VAL A 264 19.36 2.47 -3.22
N GLU A 265 19.72 1.92 -2.07
CA GLU A 265 20.86 1.01 -1.94
C GLU A 265 20.40 -0.28 -1.22
N PRO A 266 20.58 -1.46 -1.84
CA PRO A 266 21.19 -1.69 -3.16
C PRO A 266 20.25 -1.36 -4.31
N GLY A 267 20.83 -0.91 -5.47
CA GLY A 267 20.09 -0.75 -6.72
C GLY A 267 20.10 0.64 -7.33
N ASN A 268 21.01 1.51 -6.90
CA ASN A 268 21.09 2.90 -7.36
C ASN A 268 21.34 3.04 -8.87
N LEU A 269 22.15 2.16 -9.49
CA LEU A 269 22.43 2.17 -10.94
C LEU A 269 21.27 1.52 -11.69
N MET A 270 20.15 2.22 -11.83
CA MET A 270 19.02 1.79 -12.64
C MET A 270 18.61 2.89 -13.61
N MET A 271 17.96 2.50 -14.70
CA MET A 271 17.40 3.43 -15.66
C MET A 271 15.94 3.04 -15.95
N LEU A 272 15.06 4.01 -15.90
CA LEU A 272 13.65 3.90 -16.30
C LEU A 272 13.42 4.75 -17.53
N SER A 273 12.89 4.15 -18.58
CA SER A 273 12.42 4.84 -19.79
C SER A 273 11.01 4.37 -20.12
N TYR A 274 10.29 5.17 -20.89
CA TYR A 274 8.96 4.82 -21.40
C TYR A 274 8.96 4.84 -22.92
N LYS A 275 8.52 3.75 -23.55
CA LYS A 275 8.09 3.77 -24.94
C LYS A 275 6.58 3.72 -24.99
N ASP A 276 5.98 4.87 -25.35
CA ASP A 276 4.56 5.11 -25.14
C ASP A 276 4.20 4.89 -23.67
N GLU A 277 3.33 3.97 -23.33
CA GLU A 277 2.97 3.63 -21.94
C GLU A 277 3.76 2.42 -21.38
N ILE A 278 4.68 1.85 -22.15
CA ILE A 278 5.43 0.66 -21.73
C ILE A 278 6.70 1.09 -21.02
N PRO A 279 6.82 0.83 -19.70
CA PRO A 279 8.06 1.07 -18.97
C PRO A 279 9.13 0.06 -19.35
N ILE A 280 10.34 0.58 -19.59
CA ILE A 280 11.56 -0.20 -19.85
C ILE A 280 12.50 0.08 -18.68
N VAL A 281 12.75 -0.93 -17.86
CA VAL A 281 13.61 -0.83 -16.68
C VAL A 281 14.94 -1.54 -16.97
N SER A 282 16.02 -0.77 -17.04
CA SER A 282 17.37 -1.32 -17.03
C SER A 282 17.75 -1.64 -15.59
N ALA A 283 17.92 -2.91 -15.31
CA ALA A 283 18.14 -3.40 -13.97
C ALA A 283 19.63 -3.36 -13.58
N PRO A 284 19.94 -2.91 -12.37
CA PRO A 284 21.32 -2.89 -11.88
C PRO A 284 21.87 -4.31 -11.66
N CYS A 285 23.19 -4.46 -11.61
CA CYS A 285 23.85 -5.77 -11.44
C CYS A 285 23.48 -6.48 -10.12
N CYS A 286 23.09 -5.76 -9.07
CA CYS A 286 22.57 -6.33 -7.82
C CYS A 286 21.24 -7.08 -7.99
N TYR A 287 20.62 -6.99 -9.17
CA TYR A 287 19.45 -7.75 -9.56
C TYR A 287 19.65 -9.28 -9.49
N ARG A 288 20.88 -9.75 -9.56
CA ARG A 288 21.23 -11.18 -9.34
C ARG A 288 21.00 -11.67 -7.92
N SER A 289 20.79 -10.76 -6.97
CA SER A 289 20.53 -11.11 -5.57
C SER A 289 19.05 -11.24 -5.31
N ALA A 290 18.66 -12.23 -4.48
CA ALA A 290 17.31 -12.36 -3.94
C ALA A 290 17.00 -11.29 -2.87
N LYS A 291 18.01 -10.53 -2.40
CA LYS A 291 17.83 -9.45 -1.44
C LYS A 291 16.97 -8.33 -2.03
N LEU A 292 16.30 -7.60 -1.15
CA LEU A 292 15.56 -6.39 -1.53
C LEU A 292 16.48 -5.41 -2.25
N ASN A 293 15.98 -4.79 -3.29
CA ASN A 293 16.66 -3.73 -4.03
C ASN A 293 15.62 -2.80 -4.69
N VAL A 294 16.07 -1.82 -5.46
CA VAL A 294 15.18 -0.82 -6.10
C VAL A 294 14.03 -1.43 -6.88
N LEU A 295 14.22 -2.61 -7.51
CA LEU A 295 13.14 -3.25 -8.27
C LEU A 295 11.97 -3.67 -7.39
N ASP A 296 12.22 -4.03 -6.14
CA ASP A 296 11.15 -4.38 -5.20
C ASP A 296 10.28 -3.16 -4.82
N LEU A 297 10.79 -1.95 -5.02
CA LEU A 297 10.06 -0.71 -4.78
C LEU A 297 9.31 -0.21 -6.02
N ILE A 298 9.86 -0.43 -7.23
CA ILE A 298 9.28 0.12 -8.47
C ILE A 298 8.43 -0.88 -9.25
N LEU A 299 8.66 -2.19 -9.14
CA LEU A 299 7.86 -3.19 -9.84
C LEU A 299 6.39 -3.19 -9.41
N PRO A 300 6.03 -3.22 -8.12
CA PRO A 300 4.63 -3.24 -7.72
C PRO A 300 3.79 -2.13 -8.35
N PRO A 301 4.17 -0.84 -8.28
CA PRO A 301 3.40 0.23 -8.92
C PRO A 301 3.38 0.11 -10.45
N ILE A 302 4.49 -0.30 -11.10
CA ILE A 302 4.52 -0.53 -12.55
C ILE A 302 3.52 -1.64 -12.94
N LEU A 303 3.50 -2.75 -12.22
CA LEU A 303 2.60 -3.88 -12.50
C LEU A 303 1.13 -3.51 -12.28
N ALA A 304 0.86 -2.62 -11.34
CA ALA A 304 -0.46 -2.02 -11.11
C ALA A 304 -0.78 -0.86 -12.07
N LYS A 305 0.12 -0.54 -13.01
CA LYS A 305 -0.01 0.55 -13.99
C LYS A 305 -0.18 1.93 -13.33
N TYR A 306 0.45 2.16 -12.18
CA TYR A 306 0.66 3.51 -11.70
C TYR A 306 1.75 4.18 -12.53
N PRO A 307 1.59 5.45 -12.92
CA PRO A 307 2.66 6.20 -13.56
C PRO A 307 3.79 6.41 -12.55
N ILE A 308 4.99 5.96 -12.88
CA ILE A 308 6.19 6.20 -12.08
C ILE A 308 7.05 7.19 -12.82
N THR A 309 7.22 8.36 -12.24
CA THR A 309 8.03 9.45 -12.78
C THR A 309 9.38 9.56 -12.07
N GLY A 310 10.22 10.43 -12.56
CA GLY A 310 11.48 10.76 -11.90
C GLY A 310 11.30 11.31 -10.49
N TRP A 311 10.13 11.95 -10.22
CA TRP A 311 9.78 12.44 -8.89
C TRP A 311 9.51 11.30 -7.91
N GLU A 312 8.65 10.33 -8.27
CA GLU A 312 8.37 9.16 -7.42
C GLU A 312 9.65 8.38 -7.10
N ILE A 313 10.55 8.22 -8.10
CA ILE A 313 11.84 7.57 -7.85
C ILE A 313 12.70 8.41 -6.89
N ALA A 314 12.71 9.74 -7.02
CA ALA A 314 13.47 10.60 -6.12
C ALA A 314 12.95 10.51 -4.67
N CYS A 315 11.65 10.38 -4.47
CA CYS A 315 11.03 10.21 -3.15
C CYS A 315 11.43 8.91 -2.44
N LEU A 316 11.95 7.91 -3.16
CA LEU A 316 12.43 6.66 -2.55
C LEU A 316 13.69 6.86 -1.68
N GLY A 317 14.32 8.03 -1.73
CA GLY A 317 15.54 8.31 -0.94
C GLY A 317 15.32 8.23 0.57
N HIS A 318 14.16 8.62 1.06
CA HIS A 318 13.80 8.43 2.47
C HIS A 318 13.37 6.96 2.69
N GLY A 319 14.19 6.21 3.44
CA GLY A 319 14.04 4.76 3.60
C GLY A 319 14.70 3.94 2.47
N GLY A 320 15.46 4.57 1.57
CA GLY A 320 16.12 3.92 0.44
C GLY A 320 17.35 3.06 0.80
N LEU A 321 17.80 3.06 2.04
CA LEU A 321 18.79 2.09 2.53
C LEU A 321 18.05 0.81 2.92
N LEU A 322 18.11 -0.19 2.02
CA LEU A 322 17.43 -1.47 2.19
C LEU A 322 18.37 -2.47 2.90
N ASN A 323 17.91 -3.08 3.98
CA ASN A 323 18.66 -4.06 4.78
C ASN A 323 18.49 -5.50 4.26
#